data_b9f1e416ea7308da1d72d6c3ab1654cc
#
_entry.id   b9f1e416ea7308da1d72d6c3ab1654cc
#
_cell.length_a   1.000
_cell.length_b   1.000
_cell.length_c   1.000
_cell.angle_alpha   90.00
_cell.angle_beta   90.00
_cell.angle_gamma   90.00
#
_symmetry.space_group_name_H-M   'P 1'
#
loop_
_entity.id
_entity.type
_entity.pdbx_description
1 polymer ?
#
loop_
_entity_poly.entity_id
_entity_poly.type
_entity_poly.pdbx_seq_one_letter_code
_entity_poly.pdbx_strand_id
1 'polypeptide(L)'
;MVVTAMDARRPVVLLELNELTPSIMDRFIAEGRLPNFKRLRDRSEVFVTDAEERPPYLEPWIQWVTVHTGVPYSEHKVFRLSEGHKAPQKRIWDLVSQAGGAVWVCGSMNCRYDPGTRGWVLPDPWSTDAEPYPDALLPYFRFVQRNVQEYTNDRVPLTKADYLNFVRFMVGNGLSAGTAASIARQLIAEKKARGGRWRRAFILEELQLDLFSAVYRRLKPSFSTFFLNSTAHMQHRYWRYMEPELFKVPVSKEKQREYQSAILDGYRAMDKLVGRILKLIGDDVVVIMATALSQQSCLDYEETGGKRAYRPKEFSELINFAGITSPHRVSPVMAEQFWIHFENNADASAAQKRLEALQVGGQSAMRVKRDESGVFAACCLRHEISPDTVLQVVESDRSIPFFDLFYAMEGGKSGMHHPDGILWIRHPEREPAIHSEKVGLRSIAPTILETLGIEKPEYMKGSSLFPPATPSVPRERVEV
;
A
#
# COMPACT_ATOMS: atom_id res chain seq x y z
N MET A 1 -29.71 -27.99 3.92
CA MET A 1 -28.89 -26.76 4.01
C MET A 1 -29.69 -25.66 3.35
N VAL A 2 -30.08 -24.64 4.09
CA VAL A 2 -30.76 -23.47 3.50
C VAL A 2 -29.64 -22.71 2.76
N VAL A 3 -29.70 -22.70 1.43
CA VAL A 3 -28.80 -21.85 0.59
C VAL A 3 -29.17 -20.40 0.93
N THR A 4 -28.25 -19.65 1.53
CA THR A 4 -28.49 -18.24 1.78
C THR A 4 -28.54 -17.49 0.45
N ALA A 5 -29.26 -16.37 0.37
CA ALA A 5 -29.34 -15.57 -0.87
C ALA A 5 -27.97 -15.13 -1.40
N MET A 6 -26.93 -15.10 -0.56
CA MET A 6 -25.53 -14.82 -0.91
C MET A 6 -24.85 -15.98 -1.63
N ASP A 7 -25.22 -17.25 -1.37
CA ASP A 7 -24.57 -18.42 -2.01
C ASP A 7 -24.93 -18.53 -3.50
N ALA A 8 -25.98 -17.84 -3.93
CA ALA A 8 -26.41 -17.79 -5.33
C ALA A 8 -25.73 -16.66 -6.15
N ARG A 9 -24.97 -15.77 -5.49
CA ARG A 9 -24.29 -14.63 -6.13
C ARG A 9 -22.87 -14.97 -6.53
N ARG A 10 -22.36 -14.29 -7.58
CA ARG A 10 -20.97 -14.45 -8.02
C ARG A 10 -20.01 -13.87 -7.00
N PRO A 11 -18.95 -14.58 -6.60
CA PRO A 11 -17.92 -14.02 -5.75
C PRO A 11 -17.21 -12.83 -6.42
N VAL A 12 -16.74 -11.90 -5.62
CA VAL A 12 -15.98 -10.72 -6.07
C VAL A 12 -14.57 -10.75 -5.50
N VAL A 13 -13.57 -10.55 -6.36
CA VAL A 13 -12.17 -10.35 -5.96
C VAL A 13 -11.75 -8.94 -6.34
N LEU A 14 -11.39 -8.13 -5.35
CA LEU A 14 -10.80 -6.81 -5.50
C LEU A 14 -9.27 -6.94 -5.47
N LEU A 15 -8.63 -6.71 -6.62
CA LEU A 15 -7.18 -6.61 -6.74
C LEU A 15 -6.77 -5.16 -6.48
N GLU A 16 -6.14 -4.93 -5.35
CA GLU A 16 -5.66 -3.62 -4.91
C GLU A 16 -4.19 -3.45 -5.30
N LEU A 17 -3.94 -2.99 -6.53
CA LEU A 17 -2.60 -2.84 -7.10
C LEU A 17 -2.13 -1.40 -6.93
N ASN A 18 -1.57 -1.11 -5.77
CA ASN A 18 -1.30 0.26 -5.33
C ASN A 18 -0.47 1.07 -6.33
N GLU A 19 -1.00 2.24 -6.71
CA GLU A 19 -0.33 3.32 -7.45
C GLU A 19 0.16 2.96 -8.87
N LEU A 20 -0.32 1.88 -9.50
CA LEU A 20 0.06 1.62 -10.89
C LEU A 20 -0.41 2.75 -11.81
N THR A 21 0.50 3.20 -12.67
CA THR A 21 0.27 4.36 -13.55
C THR A 21 -0.38 3.95 -14.86
N PRO A 22 -1.52 4.57 -15.27
CA PRO A 22 -2.22 4.23 -16.50
C PRO A 22 -1.33 4.27 -17.75
N SER A 23 -0.56 5.34 -17.95
CA SER A 23 0.30 5.51 -19.13
C SER A 23 1.44 4.47 -19.19
N ILE A 24 2.03 4.11 -18.05
CA ILE A 24 3.06 3.06 -17.97
C ILE A 24 2.44 1.70 -18.26
N MET A 25 1.25 1.43 -17.69
CA MET A 25 0.50 0.19 -17.95
C MET A 25 0.21 0.02 -19.43
N ASP A 26 -0.34 1.05 -20.07
CA ASP A 26 -0.66 1.04 -21.49
C ASP A 26 0.58 0.83 -22.37
N ARG A 27 1.67 1.54 -22.07
CA ARG A 27 2.95 1.38 -22.76
C ARG A 27 3.47 -0.06 -22.68
N PHE A 28 3.53 -0.63 -21.48
CA PHE A 28 4.07 -1.98 -21.32
C PHE A 28 3.15 -3.08 -21.85
N ILE A 29 1.83 -2.84 -21.88
CA ILE A 29 0.89 -3.72 -22.58
C ILE A 29 1.12 -3.65 -24.10
N ALA A 30 1.25 -2.46 -24.67
CA ALA A 30 1.52 -2.26 -26.09
C ALA A 30 2.84 -2.87 -26.53
N GLU A 31 3.86 -2.83 -25.68
CA GLU A 31 5.17 -3.49 -25.89
C GLU A 31 5.11 -5.02 -25.73
N GLY A 32 3.96 -5.61 -25.38
CA GLY A 32 3.80 -7.05 -25.14
C GLY A 32 4.48 -7.56 -23.87
N ARG A 33 4.81 -6.68 -22.92
CA ARG A 33 5.54 -7.01 -21.70
C ARG A 33 4.65 -7.58 -20.59
N LEU A 34 3.31 -7.35 -20.66
CA LEU A 34 2.32 -7.62 -19.63
C LEU A 34 1.14 -8.46 -20.19
N PRO A 35 1.36 -9.73 -20.55
CA PRO A 35 0.34 -10.54 -21.23
C PRO A 35 -0.88 -10.85 -20.37
N ASN A 36 -0.75 -10.95 -19.03
CA ASN A 36 -1.86 -11.25 -18.14
C ASN A 36 -2.71 -10.01 -17.85
N PHE A 37 -2.08 -8.84 -17.68
CA PHE A 37 -2.79 -7.56 -17.63
C PHE A 37 -3.54 -7.29 -18.92
N LYS A 38 -2.89 -7.54 -20.08
CA LYS A 38 -3.58 -7.43 -21.38
C LYS A 38 -4.83 -8.31 -21.43
N ARG A 39 -4.71 -9.59 -21.05
CA ARG A 39 -5.84 -10.52 -21.00
C ARG A 39 -6.96 -10.06 -20.07
N LEU A 40 -6.61 -9.52 -18.91
CA LEU A 40 -7.60 -8.98 -17.97
C LEU A 40 -8.29 -7.75 -18.57
N ARG A 41 -7.53 -6.79 -19.11
CA ARG A 41 -8.04 -5.57 -19.73
C ARG A 41 -8.97 -5.87 -20.91
N ASP A 42 -8.57 -6.75 -21.82
CA ASP A 42 -9.34 -7.12 -23.01
C ASP A 42 -10.70 -7.77 -22.67
N ARG A 43 -10.90 -8.20 -21.42
CA ARG A 43 -12.12 -8.83 -20.91
C ARG A 43 -12.82 -7.98 -19.84
N SER A 44 -12.50 -6.71 -19.74
CA SER A 44 -12.98 -5.82 -18.68
C SER A 44 -13.66 -4.57 -19.25
N GLU A 45 -14.58 -4.03 -18.48
CA GLU A 45 -14.90 -2.61 -18.58
C GLU A 45 -13.74 -1.82 -17.98
N VAL A 46 -13.19 -0.89 -18.75
CA VAL A 46 -11.98 -0.13 -18.43
C VAL A 46 -12.36 1.32 -18.14
N PHE A 47 -12.01 1.78 -16.95
CA PHE A 47 -12.22 3.14 -16.50
C PHE A 47 -10.89 3.76 -16.02
N VAL A 48 -10.81 5.08 -16.11
CA VAL A 48 -9.83 5.87 -15.37
C VAL A 48 -10.54 6.41 -14.12
N THR A 49 -9.91 6.26 -12.94
CA THR A 49 -10.47 6.82 -11.71
C THR A 49 -9.88 8.20 -11.41
N ASP A 50 -10.64 9.04 -10.71
CA ASP A 50 -10.14 10.25 -10.03
C ASP A 50 -10.18 9.99 -8.52
N ALA A 51 -9.06 10.18 -7.85
CA ALA A 51 -8.95 10.10 -6.38
C ALA A 51 -9.80 11.16 -5.66
N GLU A 52 -10.28 12.18 -6.39
CA GLU A 52 -11.06 13.33 -5.90
C GLU A 52 -10.29 14.22 -4.91
N GLU A 53 -9.25 13.71 -4.28
CA GLU A 53 -8.39 14.44 -3.34
C GLU A 53 -7.12 14.98 -4.05
N ARG A 54 -6.55 16.03 -3.44
CA ARG A 54 -5.31 16.67 -3.90
C ARG A 54 -4.35 16.80 -2.70
N PRO A 55 -3.05 17.05 -2.91
CA PRO A 55 -2.13 17.26 -1.80
C PRO A 55 -2.65 18.31 -0.80
N PRO A 56 -2.56 18.06 0.52
CA PRO A 56 -1.80 16.99 1.18
C PRO A 56 -2.60 15.69 1.41
N TYR A 57 -3.81 15.54 0.87
CA TYR A 57 -4.71 14.41 1.10
C TYR A 57 -4.62 13.32 0.02
N LEU A 58 -3.82 13.55 -1.02
CA LEU A 58 -3.58 12.59 -2.09
C LEU A 58 -2.55 11.55 -1.66
N GLU A 59 -2.95 10.69 -0.74
CA GLU A 59 -2.11 9.64 -0.15
C GLU A 59 -2.82 8.27 -0.25
N PRO A 60 -2.12 7.19 -0.60
CA PRO A 60 -2.77 5.90 -0.84
C PRO A 60 -3.55 5.39 0.38
N TRP A 61 -3.01 5.56 1.59
CA TRP A 61 -3.70 5.13 2.81
C TRP A 61 -4.97 5.91 3.14
N ILE A 62 -5.19 7.08 2.52
CA ILE A 62 -6.45 7.85 2.55
C ILE A 62 -7.40 7.30 1.47
N GLN A 63 -6.89 7.17 0.24
CA GLN A 63 -7.70 6.78 -0.91
C GLN A 63 -8.24 5.36 -0.80
N TRP A 64 -7.47 4.42 -0.24
CA TRP A 64 -7.97 3.06 0.01
C TRP A 64 -9.11 3.03 1.02
N VAL A 65 -9.12 3.92 2.03
CA VAL A 65 -10.29 4.03 2.93
C VAL A 65 -11.51 4.51 2.15
N THR A 66 -11.35 5.48 1.23
CA THR A 66 -12.43 5.91 0.33
C THR A 66 -12.97 4.75 -0.52
N VAL A 67 -12.08 3.93 -1.10
CA VAL A 67 -12.47 2.72 -1.87
C VAL A 67 -13.25 1.74 -0.99
N HIS A 68 -12.79 1.49 0.24
CA HIS A 68 -13.39 0.47 1.12
C HIS A 68 -14.70 0.91 1.77
N THR A 69 -14.92 2.22 1.94
CA THR A 69 -16.09 2.78 2.65
C THR A 69 -17.10 3.45 1.73
N GLY A 70 -16.72 3.82 0.50
CA GLY A 70 -17.55 4.57 -0.43
C GLY A 70 -17.81 6.02 -0.02
N VAL A 71 -17.01 6.58 0.90
CA VAL A 71 -17.11 7.98 1.34
C VAL A 71 -15.80 8.75 1.17
N PRO A 72 -15.83 10.08 0.95
CA PRO A 72 -14.63 10.89 0.77
C PRO A 72 -13.86 11.10 2.09
N TYR A 73 -12.62 11.59 1.98
CA TYR A 73 -11.81 11.96 3.14
C TYR A 73 -12.55 12.90 4.11
N SER A 74 -13.31 13.84 3.59
CA SER A 74 -14.09 14.80 4.40
C SER A 74 -15.08 14.14 5.38
N GLU A 75 -15.47 12.90 5.13
CA GLU A 75 -16.39 12.11 5.98
C GLU A 75 -15.65 11.06 6.81
N HIS A 76 -14.74 10.26 6.23
CA HIS A 76 -14.06 9.21 6.99
C HIS A 76 -12.93 9.73 7.90
N LYS A 77 -12.33 10.88 7.63
CA LYS A 77 -11.31 11.57 8.45
C LYS A 77 -10.05 10.77 8.77
N VAL A 78 -9.79 9.66 8.12
CA VAL A 78 -8.57 8.88 8.28
C VAL A 78 -7.46 9.57 7.50
N PHE A 79 -6.51 10.19 8.20
CA PHE A 79 -5.43 10.97 7.58
C PHE A 79 -4.09 10.23 7.56
N ARG A 80 -3.91 9.23 8.43
CA ARG A 80 -2.63 8.54 8.62
C ARG A 80 -2.76 7.04 8.49
N LEU A 81 -1.64 6.38 8.26
CA LEU A 81 -1.52 4.95 8.50
C LEU A 81 -1.83 4.61 9.97
N SER A 82 -2.43 3.44 10.20
CA SER A 82 -2.85 2.99 11.54
C SER A 82 -3.95 3.83 12.20
N GLU A 83 -4.71 4.59 11.41
CA GLU A 83 -5.89 5.32 11.87
C GLU A 83 -7.20 4.72 11.33
N GLY A 84 -7.14 3.54 10.75
CA GLY A 84 -8.32 2.87 10.20
C GLY A 84 -9.49 2.77 11.17
N HIS A 85 -9.19 2.65 12.48
CA HIS A 85 -10.19 2.62 13.55
C HIS A 85 -10.99 3.94 13.70
N LYS A 86 -10.48 5.07 13.22
CA LYS A 86 -11.15 6.38 13.33
C LYS A 86 -12.36 6.53 12.40
N ALA A 87 -12.39 5.82 11.26
CA ALA A 87 -13.54 5.90 10.36
C ALA A 87 -14.75 5.17 10.97
N PRO A 88 -15.86 5.87 11.19
CA PRO A 88 -17.06 5.25 11.74
C PRO A 88 -17.79 4.35 10.74
N GLN A 89 -17.55 4.55 9.44
CA GLN A 89 -18.21 3.80 8.37
C GLN A 89 -17.72 2.35 8.32
N LYS A 90 -18.64 1.43 8.07
CA LYS A 90 -18.33 0.04 7.78
C LYS A 90 -17.61 -0.08 6.43
N ARG A 91 -16.69 -1.05 6.37
CA ARG A 91 -16.02 -1.42 5.11
C ARG A 91 -16.89 -2.39 4.33
N ILE A 92 -16.58 -2.55 3.07
CA ILE A 92 -17.24 -3.54 2.18
C ILE A 92 -17.29 -4.91 2.85
N TRP A 93 -16.19 -5.39 3.43
CA TRP A 93 -16.11 -6.71 4.07
C TRP A 93 -16.98 -6.84 5.33
N ASP A 94 -17.17 -5.76 6.08
CA ASP A 94 -18.09 -5.78 7.24
C ASP A 94 -19.54 -5.96 6.76
N LEU A 95 -19.93 -5.25 5.69
CA LEU A 95 -21.28 -5.34 5.11
C LEU A 95 -21.52 -6.72 4.47
N VAL A 96 -20.53 -7.27 3.77
CA VAL A 96 -20.60 -8.63 3.20
C VAL A 96 -20.73 -9.67 4.32
N SER A 97 -19.93 -9.54 5.38
CA SER A 97 -20.00 -10.42 6.55
C SER A 97 -21.37 -10.37 7.24
N GLN A 98 -21.94 -9.17 7.41
CA GLN A 98 -23.27 -8.97 8.00
C GLN A 98 -24.38 -9.54 7.12
N ALA A 99 -24.22 -9.50 5.81
CA ALA A 99 -25.14 -10.15 4.87
C ALA A 99 -24.98 -11.70 4.83
N GLY A 100 -24.06 -12.26 5.65
CA GLY A 100 -23.84 -13.70 5.77
C GLY A 100 -22.77 -14.27 4.85
N GLY A 101 -22.10 -13.44 4.01
CA GLY A 101 -21.00 -13.85 3.15
C GLY A 101 -19.69 -14.06 3.92
N ALA A 102 -18.85 -14.98 3.46
CA ALA A 102 -17.50 -15.12 3.97
C ALA A 102 -16.56 -14.15 3.26
N VAL A 103 -15.59 -13.57 3.99
CA VAL A 103 -14.63 -12.61 3.46
C VAL A 103 -13.18 -13.06 3.64
N TRP A 104 -12.32 -12.71 2.68
CA TRP A 104 -10.88 -12.81 2.80
C TRP A 104 -10.22 -11.47 2.49
N VAL A 105 -9.87 -10.70 3.52
CA VAL A 105 -9.16 -9.43 3.38
C VAL A 105 -7.67 -9.68 3.51
N CYS A 106 -6.89 -9.39 2.46
CA CYS A 106 -5.48 -9.72 2.42
C CYS A 106 -4.61 -8.51 2.11
N GLY A 107 -4.08 -7.88 3.15
CA GLY A 107 -3.09 -6.81 3.07
C GLY A 107 -3.65 -5.41 2.84
N SER A 108 -4.97 -5.21 2.84
CA SER A 108 -5.60 -3.90 2.56
C SER A 108 -5.18 -2.82 3.55
N MET A 109 -4.85 -1.63 3.03
CA MET A 109 -4.38 -0.51 3.85
C MET A 109 -5.44 0.03 4.80
N ASN A 110 -5.00 0.46 5.99
CA ASN A 110 -5.87 0.98 7.06
C ASN A 110 -7.06 0.04 7.33
N CYS A 111 -6.76 -1.26 7.27
CA CYS A 111 -7.75 -2.30 7.49
C CYS A 111 -8.27 -2.24 8.93
N ARG A 112 -9.59 -2.17 9.06
CA ARG A 112 -10.33 -2.41 10.27
C ARG A 112 -11.43 -3.41 9.95
N TYR A 113 -11.85 -4.19 10.90
CA TYR A 113 -12.95 -5.13 10.76
C TYR A 113 -13.77 -5.20 12.06
N ASP A 114 -15.04 -5.55 11.91
CA ASP A 114 -15.95 -5.68 13.06
C ASP A 114 -15.70 -7.00 13.81
N PRO A 115 -15.89 -7.02 15.14
CA PRO A 115 -15.94 -8.28 15.90
C PRO A 115 -16.99 -9.23 15.31
N GLY A 116 -16.63 -10.51 15.17
CA GLY A 116 -17.53 -11.50 14.57
C GLY A 116 -17.54 -11.56 13.04
N THR A 117 -16.59 -10.88 12.38
CA THR A 117 -16.38 -11.00 10.93
C THR A 117 -16.33 -12.47 10.49
N ARG A 118 -17.15 -12.83 9.50
CA ARG A 118 -17.19 -14.17 8.92
C ARG A 118 -16.09 -14.32 7.88
N GLY A 119 -14.95 -14.84 8.27
CA GLY A 119 -13.84 -15.03 7.33
C GLY A 119 -12.50 -14.77 7.95
N TRP A 120 -11.55 -14.37 7.12
CA TRP A 120 -10.18 -14.12 7.52
C TRP A 120 -9.76 -12.70 7.13
N VAL A 121 -8.95 -12.07 7.98
CA VAL A 121 -8.43 -10.72 7.77
C VAL A 121 -6.94 -10.70 8.07
N LEU A 122 -6.15 -10.30 7.10
CA LEU A 122 -4.73 -10.00 7.24
C LEU A 122 -4.55 -8.49 6.98
N PRO A 123 -4.32 -7.66 8.00
CA PRO A 123 -4.04 -6.24 7.81
C PRO A 123 -2.76 -6.00 7.02
N ASP A 124 -2.60 -4.77 6.50
CA ASP A 124 -1.34 -4.34 5.92
C ASP A 124 -0.22 -4.30 7.00
N PRO A 125 1.05 -4.49 6.62
CA PRO A 125 2.14 -4.60 7.60
C PRO A 125 2.51 -3.28 8.29
N TRP A 126 1.97 -2.15 7.83
CA TRP A 126 2.14 -0.85 8.50
C TRP A 126 1.05 -0.57 9.54
N SER A 127 -0.03 -1.35 9.55
CA SER A 127 -1.08 -1.23 10.57
C SER A 127 -0.54 -1.66 11.93
N THR A 128 -0.61 -0.74 12.91
CA THR A 128 -0.27 -0.99 14.32
C THR A 128 -1.50 -1.00 15.22
N ASP A 129 -2.67 -0.73 14.65
CA ASP A 129 -3.98 -0.63 15.31
C ASP A 129 -4.92 -1.79 14.97
N ALA A 130 -4.47 -2.72 14.13
CA ALA A 130 -5.24 -3.90 13.74
C ALA A 130 -4.38 -5.17 13.84
N GLU A 131 -4.94 -6.22 14.42
CA GLU A 131 -4.34 -7.56 14.46
C GLU A 131 -4.99 -8.44 13.39
N PRO A 132 -4.31 -9.49 12.90
CA PRO A 132 -4.92 -10.43 11.96
C PRO A 132 -6.00 -11.29 12.62
N TYR A 133 -6.95 -11.74 11.83
CA TYR A 133 -7.99 -12.66 12.26
C TYR A 133 -8.16 -13.82 11.26
N PRO A 134 -8.15 -15.07 11.71
CA PRO A 134 -7.87 -15.55 13.07
C PRO A 134 -6.38 -15.42 13.44
N ASP A 135 -6.06 -15.61 14.71
CA ASP A 135 -4.69 -15.58 15.26
C ASP A 135 -3.73 -16.53 14.54
N ALA A 136 -4.26 -17.52 13.85
CA ALA A 136 -3.47 -18.41 12.98
C ALA A 136 -2.63 -17.68 11.95
N LEU A 137 -2.97 -16.43 11.58
CA LEU A 137 -2.19 -15.57 10.66
C LEU A 137 -1.04 -14.81 11.34
N LEU A 138 -0.98 -14.75 12.67
CA LEU A 138 0.04 -14.00 13.43
C LEU A 138 1.49 -14.33 13.02
N PRO A 139 1.90 -15.59 12.76
CA PRO A 139 3.27 -15.88 12.37
C PRO A 139 3.67 -15.20 11.05
N TYR A 140 2.76 -15.12 10.08
CA TYR A 140 2.97 -14.38 8.83
C TYR A 140 3.03 -12.89 9.09
N PHE A 141 1.99 -12.36 9.75
CA PHE A 141 1.83 -10.91 9.98
C PHE A 141 3.04 -10.33 10.73
N ARG A 142 3.43 -10.93 11.84
CA ARG A 142 4.56 -10.47 12.66
C ARG A 142 5.89 -10.51 11.91
N PHE A 143 6.12 -11.56 11.13
CA PHE A 143 7.34 -11.67 10.31
C PHE A 143 7.40 -10.58 9.25
N VAL A 144 6.32 -10.38 8.49
CA VAL A 144 6.27 -9.36 7.43
C VAL A 144 6.32 -7.95 8.02
N GLN A 145 5.59 -7.70 9.10
CA GLN A 145 5.59 -6.41 9.81
C GLN A 145 7.01 -6.03 10.27
N ARG A 146 7.73 -6.95 10.92
CA ARG A 146 9.13 -6.73 11.33
C ARG A 146 10.05 -6.50 10.14
N ASN A 147 9.90 -7.27 9.07
CA ASN A 147 10.70 -7.12 7.86
C ASN A 147 10.50 -5.73 7.23
N VAL A 148 9.28 -5.26 7.16
CA VAL A 148 8.95 -3.92 6.64
C VAL A 148 9.46 -2.84 7.59
N GLN A 149 9.34 -3.00 8.90
CA GLN A 149 9.83 -2.06 9.90
C GLN A 149 11.36 -1.97 9.91
N GLU A 150 12.07 -3.09 9.73
CA GLU A 150 13.53 -3.09 9.57
C GLU A 150 13.98 -2.22 8.38
N TYR A 151 13.21 -2.24 7.28
CA TYR A 151 13.47 -1.37 6.12
C TYR A 151 13.06 0.08 6.35
N THR A 152 12.13 0.31 7.25
CA THR A 152 11.53 1.64 7.41
C THR A 152 11.92 2.35 8.70
N ASN A 153 12.21 1.70 9.85
CA ASN A 153 12.42 2.48 11.07
C ASN A 153 13.03 1.83 12.29
N ASP A 154 12.65 0.63 12.64
CA ASP A 154 13.20 -0.03 13.80
C ASP A 154 13.93 -1.27 13.31
N ARG A 155 15.24 -1.24 13.42
CA ARG A 155 16.07 -2.41 13.20
C ARG A 155 15.82 -3.43 14.33
N VAL A 156 14.61 -3.98 14.37
CA VAL A 156 14.34 -5.18 15.17
C VAL A 156 14.84 -6.35 14.34
N PRO A 157 16.08 -6.82 14.52
CA PRO A 157 16.67 -7.82 13.66
C PRO A 157 15.85 -9.11 13.78
N LEU A 158 15.46 -9.64 12.63
CA LEU A 158 14.83 -10.96 12.56
C LEU A 158 15.83 -12.02 13.00
N THR A 159 15.46 -12.82 13.98
CA THR A 159 16.28 -13.91 14.50
C THR A 159 16.18 -15.14 13.60
N LYS A 160 17.12 -16.10 13.74
CA LYS A 160 17.03 -17.39 13.06
C LYS A 160 15.74 -18.15 13.40
N ALA A 161 15.25 -17.99 14.63
CA ALA A 161 13.99 -18.58 15.08
C ALA A 161 12.80 -17.97 14.35
N ASP A 162 12.79 -16.64 14.12
CA ASP A 162 11.71 -15.99 13.36
C ASP A 162 11.65 -16.52 11.92
N TYR A 163 12.79 -16.68 11.25
CA TYR A 163 12.84 -17.28 9.90
C TYR A 163 12.36 -18.72 9.90
N LEU A 164 12.77 -19.53 10.86
CA LEU A 164 12.36 -20.94 10.94
C LEU A 164 10.85 -21.07 11.18
N ASN A 165 10.29 -20.28 12.10
CA ASN A 165 8.86 -20.24 12.39
C ASN A 165 8.06 -19.77 11.18
N PHE A 166 8.54 -18.75 10.47
CA PHE A 166 7.91 -18.26 9.25
C PHE A 166 7.92 -19.31 8.13
N VAL A 167 9.05 -19.95 7.87
CA VAL A 167 9.16 -21.03 6.85
C VAL A 167 8.22 -22.18 7.21
N ARG A 168 8.21 -22.62 8.48
CA ARG A 168 7.29 -23.68 8.94
C ARG A 168 5.84 -23.30 8.73
N PHE A 169 5.48 -22.06 9.06
CA PHE A 169 4.15 -21.52 8.79
C PHE A 169 3.81 -21.57 7.30
N MET A 170 4.70 -21.06 6.44
CA MET A 170 4.46 -21.00 4.99
C MET A 170 4.33 -22.39 4.36
N VAL A 171 5.14 -23.36 4.79
CA VAL A 171 5.02 -24.76 4.33
C VAL A 171 3.65 -25.33 4.66
N GLY A 172 3.13 -25.07 5.87
CA GLY A 172 1.78 -25.48 6.28
C GLY A 172 0.63 -24.69 5.64
N ASN A 173 0.91 -23.52 5.06
CA ASN A 173 -0.09 -22.59 4.53
C ASN A 173 0.11 -22.26 3.04
N GLY A 174 0.68 -23.17 2.25
CA GLY A 174 0.61 -23.12 0.81
C GLY A 174 1.86 -22.61 0.09
N LEU A 175 3.04 -22.60 0.74
CA LEU A 175 4.30 -22.26 0.05
C LEU A 175 4.44 -23.08 -1.24
N SER A 176 4.44 -22.41 -2.38
CA SER A 176 4.56 -23.06 -3.67
C SER A 176 6.03 -23.38 -4.02
N ALA A 177 6.25 -24.45 -4.77
CA ALA A 177 7.58 -24.78 -5.30
C ALA A 177 8.14 -23.64 -6.17
N GLY A 178 7.27 -22.89 -6.87
CA GLY A 178 7.65 -21.72 -7.66
C GLY A 178 8.23 -20.61 -6.80
N THR A 179 7.56 -20.26 -5.70
CA THR A 179 8.03 -19.23 -4.74
C THR A 179 9.32 -19.69 -4.06
N ALA A 180 9.41 -20.95 -3.63
CA ALA A 180 10.65 -21.50 -3.07
C ALA A 180 11.83 -21.40 -4.06
N ALA A 181 11.61 -21.73 -5.33
CA ALA A 181 12.61 -21.58 -6.38
C ALA A 181 12.97 -20.11 -6.66
N SER A 182 12.01 -19.17 -6.56
CA SER A 182 12.26 -17.72 -6.67
C SER A 182 13.17 -17.22 -5.56
N ILE A 183 12.90 -17.64 -4.31
CA ILE A 183 13.75 -17.34 -3.14
C ILE A 183 15.17 -17.84 -3.36
N ALA A 184 15.32 -19.11 -3.73
CA ALA A 184 16.64 -19.71 -3.96
C ALA A 184 17.43 -18.99 -5.06
N ARG A 185 16.79 -18.66 -6.18
CA ARG A 185 17.40 -17.90 -7.28
C ARG A 185 17.86 -16.51 -6.85
N GLN A 186 17.02 -15.79 -6.07
CA GLN A 186 17.37 -14.46 -5.57
C GLN A 186 18.58 -14.52 -4.62
N LEU A 187 18.61 -15.45 -3.67
CA LEU A 187 19.72 -15.61 -2.75
C LEU A 187 21.03 -15.97 -3.47
N ILE A 188 20.95 -16.79 -4.51
CA ILE A 188 22.13 -17.11 -5.37
C ILE A 188 22.58 -15.87 -6.14
N ALA A 189 21.65 -15.11 -6.71
CA ALA A 189 21.97 -13.89 -7.46
C ALA A 189 22.67 -12.85 -6.56
N GLU A 190 22.19 -12.66 -5.35
CA GLU A 190 22.77 -11.72 -4.38
C GLU A 190 24.17 -12.11 -3.92
N LYS A 191 24.48 -13.42 -3.87
CA LYS A 191 25.84 -13.89 -3.57
C LYS A 191 26.81 -13.65 -4.71
N LYS A 192 26.33 -13.65 -5.96
CA LYS A 192 27.16 -13.49 -7.17
C LYS A 192 27.39 -12.04 -7.58
N ALA A 193 26.43 -11.17 -7.30
CA ALA A 193 26.47 -9.76 -7.67
C ALA A 193 26.17 -8.87 -6.45
N ARG A 194 26.99 -7.80 -6.30
CA ARG A 194 26.66 -6.72 -5.35
C ARG A 194 25.50 -5.93 -5.97
N GLY A 195 24.30 -6.04 -5.39
CA GLY A 195 23.11 -5.34 -5.87
C GLY A 195 21.89 -6.27 -5.97
N GLY A 196 20.74 -5.71 -6.37
CA GLY A 196 19.52 -6.48 -6.62
C GLY A 196 18.70 -6.85 -5.39
N ARG A 197 19.08 -6.43 -4.18
CA ARG A 197 18.29 -6.67 -2.95
C ARG A 197 16.88 -6.08 -3.03
N TRP A 198 16.69 -5.02 -3.78
CA TRP A 198 15.39 -4.40 -4.01
C TRP A 198 14.34 -5.37 -4.61
N ARG A 199 14.80 -6.42 -5.34
CA ARG A 199 13.91 -7.48 -5.86
C ARG A 199 13.30 -8.37 -4.79
N ARG A 200 13.79 -8.33 -3.55
CA ARG A 200 13.18 -9.09 -2.43
C ARG A 200 11.74 -8.67 -2.17
N ALA A 201 11.36 -7.42 -2.51
CA ALA A 201 9.99 -6.95 -2.40
C ALA A 201 9.02 -7.84 -3.20
N PHE A 202 9.42 -8.29 -4.38
CA PHE A 202 8.59 -9.20 -5.21
C PHE A 202 8.41 -10.59 -4.59
N ILE A 203 9.41 -11.05 -3.84
CA ILE A 203 9.31 -12.35 -3.13
C ILE A 203 8.27 -12.27 -2.01
N LEU A 204 8.19 -11.16 -1.29
CA LEU A 204 7.16 -10.97 -0.26
C LEU A 204 5.76 -11.04 -0.88
N GLU A 205 5.56 -10.48 -2.06
CA GLU A 205 4.29 -10.56 -2.79
C GLU A 205 3.98 -11.98 -3.30
N GLU A 206 5.00 -12.75 -3.76
CA GLU A 206 4.82 -14.16 -4.11
C GLU A 206 4.40 -15.00 -2.88
N LEU A 207 5.01 -14.75 -1.72
CA LEU A 207 4.66 -15.39 -0.44
C LEU A 207 3.24 -15.02 -0.01
N GLN A 208 2.86 -13.75 -0.14
CA GLN A 208 1.50 -13.28 0.14
C GLN A 208 0.47 -13.96 -0.76
N LEU A 209 0.78 -14.12 -2.06
CA LEU A 209 -0.11 -14.82 -2.98
C LEU A 209 -0.23 -16.31 -2.66
N ASP A 210 0.84 -16.96 -2.20
CA ASP A 210 0.78 -18.37 -1.78
C ASP A 210 -0.17 -18.52 -0.59
N LEU A 211 -0.06 -17.66 0.43
CA LEU A 211 -0.98 -17.62 1.57
C LEU A 211 -2.42 -17.29 1.11
N PHE A 212 -2.58 -16.23 0.29
CA PHE A 212 -3.88 -15.86 -0.27
C PHE A 212 -4.56 -17.07 -0.93
N SER A 213 -3.81 -17.78 -1.78
CA SER A 213 -4.32 -18.91 -2.54
C SER A 213 -4.75 -20.09 -1.66
N ALA A 214 -4.00 -20.37 -0.59
CA ALA A 214 -4.34 -21.43 0.36
C ALA A 214 -5.64 -21.11 1.11
N VAL A 215 -5.75 -19.88 1.62
CA VAL A 215 -6.94 -19.43 2.35
C VAL A 215 -8.16 -19.32 1.42
N TYR A 216 -7.98 -18.79 0.21
CA TYR A 216 -9.05 -18.66 -0.79
C TYR A 216 -9.69 -20.01 -1.15
N ARG A 217 -8.86 -21.05 -1.39
CA ARG A 217 -9.37 -22.42 -1.68
C ARG A 217 -10.13 -23.03 -0.51
N ARG A 218 -9.67 -22.76 0.71
CA ARG A 218 -10.27 -23.30 1.95
C ARG A 218 -11.56 -22.59 2.30
N LEU A 219 -11.59 -21.26 2.19
CA LEU A 219 -12.70 -20.42 2.65
C LEU A 219 -13.80 -20.24 1.59
N LYS A 220 -13.42 -20.26 0.30
CA LYS A 220 -14.29 -19.93 -0.84
C LYS A 220 -15.10 -18.66 -0.57
N PRO A 221 -14.45 -17.51 -0.37
CA PRO A 221 -15.09 -16.30 0.10
C PRO A 221 -16.04 -15.70 -0.95
N SER A 222 -17.11 -15.08 -0.49
CA SER A 222 -18.01 -14.27 -1.33
C SER A 222 -17.34 -12.98 -1.78
N PHE A 223 -16.46 -12.42 -0.93
CA PHE A 223 -15.65 -11.24 -1.23
C PHE A 223 -14.23 -11.42 -0.74
N SER A 224 -13.27 -11.01 -1.56
CA SER A 224 -11.87 -10.96 -1.12
C SER A 224 -11.13 -9.76 -1.68
N THR A 225 -10.14 -9.28 -0.93
CA THR A 225 -9.16 -8.29 -1.39
C THR A 225 -7.78 -8.94 -1.50
N PHE A 226 -6.95 -8.40 -2.40
CA PHE A 226 -5.54 -8.77 -2.50
C PHE A 226 -4.72 -7.53 -2.82
N PHE A 227 -3.96 -7.04 -1.85
CA PHE A 227 -3.20 -5.79 -1.93
C PHE A 227 -1.73 -6.03 -2.27
N LEU A 228 -1.19 -5.26 -3.22
CA LEU A 228 0.21 -5.27 -3.62
C LEU A 228 0.77 -3.84 -3.66
N ASN A 229 2.03 -3.66 -3.18
CA ASN A 229 2.64 -2.33 -3.04
C ASN A 229 4.08 -2.21 -3.59
N SER A 230 4.73 -3.30 -4.00
CA SER A 230 6.15 -3.25 -4.38
C SER A 230 6.41 -2.33 -5.57
N THR A 231 5.55 -2.32 -6.57
CA THR A 231 5.70 -1.50 -7.77
C THR A 231 5.55 0.00 -7.47
N ALA A 232 4.66 0.39 -6.54
CA ALA A 232 4.57 1.76 -6.06
C ALA A 232 5.92 2.24 -5.50
N HIS A 233 6.57 1.41 -4.69
CA HIS A 233 7.91 1.69 -4.18
C HIS A 233 8.96 1.82 -5.30
N MET A 234 8.90 0.96 -6.33
CA MET A 234 9.80 1.07 -7.48
C MET A 234 9.59 2.38 -8.23
N GLN A 235 8.35 2.80 -8.45
CA GLN A 235 8.03 4.07 -9.12
C GLN A 235 8.53 5.27 -8.32
N HIS A 236 8.32 5.30 -6.99
CA HIS A 236 8.83 6.38 -6.15
C HIS A 236 10.34 6.56 -6.22
N ARG A 237 11.10 5.47 -6.35
CA ARG A 237 12.57 5.50 -6.25
C ARG A 237 13.29 5.52 -7.59
N TYR A 238 12.73 4.85 -8.59
CA TYR A 238 13.49 4.49 -9.78
C TYR A 238 12.97 5.11 -11.08
N TRP A 239 12.00 6.04 -11.02
CA TRP A 239 11.45 6.68 -12.21
C TRP A 239 12.53 7.37 -13.05
N ARG A 240 13.44 8.12 -12.41
CA ARG A 240 14.56 8.77 -13.09
C ARG A 240 15.53 7.83 -13.81
N TYR A 241 15.56 6.57 -13.44
CA TYR A 241 16.37 5.58 -14.14
C TYR A 241 15.64 4.94 -15.31
N MET A 242 14.33 4.96 -15.34
CA MET A 242 13.51 4.52 -16.46
C MET A 242 13.41 5.60 -17.55
N GLU A 243 13.29 6.86 -17.16
CA GLU A 243 13.10 8.02 -18.04
C GLU A 243 14.07 9.15 -17.65
N PRO A 244 15.38 8.95 -17.79
CA PRO A 244 16.39 9.89 -17.32
C PRO A 244 16.33 11.26 -18.02
N GLU A 245 15.79 11.30 -19.25
CA GLU A 245 15.61 12.51 -20.05
C GLU A 245 14.62 13.51 -19.46
N LEU A 246 13.74 13.09 -18.55
CA LEU A 246 12.81 13.98 -17.84
C LEU A 246 13.48 14.76 -16.69
N PHE A 247 14.65 14.30 -16.25
CA PHE A 247 15.30 14.81 -15.04
C PHE A 247 16.56 15.62 -15.37
N LYS A 248 16.76 16.74 -14.66
CA LYS A 248 17.94 17.59 -14.83
C LYS A 248 19.18 17.04 -14.12
N VAL A 249 18.96 16.37 -12.98
CA VAL A 249 20.03 15.76 -12.20
C VAL A 249 20.49 14.46 -12.88
N PRO A 250 21.72 14.40 -13.40
CA PRO A 250 22.20 13.24 -14.11
C PRO A 250 22.40 12.04 -13.17
N VAL A 251 22.17 10.85 -13.69
CA VAL A 251 22.42 9.60 -12.97
C VAL A 251 23.72 8.96 -13.45
N SER A 252 24.44 8.27 -12.54
CA SER A 252 25.64 7.56 -12.94
C SER A 252 25.29 6.37 -13.85
N LYS A 253 26.18 6.06 -14.80
CA LYS A 253 26.01 4.91 -15.72
C LYS A 253 25.89 3.57 -15.00
N GLU A 254 26.49 3.44 -13.83
CA GLU A 254 26.39 2.24 -12.99
C GLU A 254 24.96 2.10 -12.41
N LYS A 255 24.45 3.13 -11.73
CA LYS A 255 23.10 3.15 -11.19
C LYS A 255 22.03 3.06 -12.29
N GLN A 256 22.28 3.69 -13.44
CA GLN A 256 21.39 3.56 -14.60
C GLN A 256 21.27 2.10 -15.03
N ARG A 257 22.37 1.38 -15.19
CA ARG A 257 22.35 -0.05 -15.55
C ARG A 257 21.70 -0.93 -14.50
N GLU A 258 21.84 -0.59 -13.21
CA GLU A 258 21.25 -1.35 -12.11
C GLU A 258 19.74 -1.18 -12.01
N TYR A 259 19.21 0.05 -12.19
CA TYR A 259 17.83 0.38 -11.85
C TYR A 259 16.90 0.70 -13.02
N GLN A 260 17.40 0.83 -14.26
CA GLN A 260 16.58 1.20 -15.42
C GLN A 260 15.41 0.26 -15.69
N SER A 261 15.50 -1.01 -15.30
CA SER A 261 14.45 -2.00 -15.44
C SER A 261 13.55 -2.13 -14.19
N ALA A 262 13.87 -1.46 -13.09
CA ALA A 262 13.23 -1.74 -11.81
C ALA A 262 11.69 -1.57 -11.84
N ILE A 263 11.18 -0.53 -12.49
CA ILE A 263 9.75 -0.32 -12.65
C ILE A 263 9.14 -1.40 -13.54
N LEU A 264 9.74 -1.68 -14.70
CA LEU A 264 9.25 -2.75 -15.59
C LEU A 264 9.28 -4.12 -14.90
N ASP A 265 10.33 -4.42 -14.12
CA ASP A 265 10.42 -5.67 -13.35
C ASP A 265 9.30 -5.77 -12.31
N GLY A 266 8.91 -4.64 -11.68
CA GLY A 266 7.75 -4.55 -10.79
C GLY A 266 6.44 -4.87 -11.50
N TYR A 267 6.17 -4.21 -12.63
CA TYR A 267 4.98 -4.49 -13.44
C TYR A 267 4.92 -5.94 -13.90
N ARG A 268 6.05 -6.51 -14.34
CA ARG A 268 6.13 -7.93 -14.74
C ARG A 268 5.91 -8.89 -13.57
N ALA A 269 6.39 -8.55 -12.38
CA ALA A 269 6.14 -9.35 -11.19
C ALA A 269 4.64 -9.37 -10.88
N MET A 270 3.99 -8.20 -10.85
CA MET A 270 2.54 -8.11 -10.65
C MET A 270 1.75 -8.82 -11.77
N ASP A 271 2.16 -8.68 -13.03
CA ASP A 271 1.52 -9.38 -14.18
C ASP A 271 1.48 -10.90 -13.96
N LYS A 272 2.58 -11.48 -13.49
CA LYS A 272 2.64 -12.92 -13.16
C LYS A 272 1.71 -13.28 -12.00
N LEU A 273 1.64 -12.45 -10.95
CA LEU A 273 0.76 -12.68 -9.81
C LEU A 273 -0.71 -12.59 -10.24
N VAL A 274 -1.07 -11.58 -11.03
CA VAL A 274 -2.42 -11.45 -11.62
C VAL A 274 -2.77 -12.69 -12.44
N GLY A 275 -1.86 -13.17 -13.29
CA GLY A 275 -2.07 -14.41 -14.07
C GLY A 275 -2.32 -15.64 -13.17
N ARG A 276 -1.62 -15.76 -12.05
CA ARG A 276 -1.84 -16.84 -11.07
C ARG A 276 -3.18 -16.71 -10.36
N ILE A 277 -3.60 -15.48 -10.02
CA ILE A 277 -4.91 -15.22 -9.38
C ILE A 277 -6.03 -15.54 -10.35
N LEU A 278 -5.97 -15.06 -11.59
CA LEU A 278 -6.99 -15.34 -12.60
C LEU A 278 -7.18 -16.85 -12.83
N LYS A 279 -6.07 -17.61 -12.83
CA LYS A 279 -6.11 -19.07 -12.91
C LYS A 279 -6.71 -19.73 -11.66
N LEU A 280 -6.45 -19.15 -10.47
CA LEU A 280 -6.97 -19.66 -9.19
C LEU A 280 -8.49 -19.53 -9.09
N ILE A 281 -9.00 -18.35 -9.43
CA ILE A 281 -10.41 -17.99 -9.22
C ILE A 281 -11.33 -18.43 -10.36
N GLY A 282 -10.80 -18.62 -11.57
CA GLY A 282 -11.58 -18.99 -12.75
C GLY A 282 -12.35 -17.82 -13.38
N ASP A 283 -13.24 -18.16 -14.30
CA ASP A 283 -13.95 -17.18 -15.12
C ASP A 283 -15.31 -16.74 -14.54
N ASP A 284 -15.87 -17.49 -13.59
CA ASP A 284 -17.18 -17.18 -12.97
C ASP A 284 -17.11 -16.12 -11.85
N VAL A 285 -15.93 -15.70 -11.47
CA VAL A 285 -15.71 -14.70 -10.40
C VAL A 285 -15.62 -13.32 -11.02
N VAL A 286 -16.27 -12.32 -10.42
CA VAL A 286 -16.09 -10.91 -10.81
C VAL A 286 -14.74 -10.43 -10.28
N VAL A 287 -13.93 -9.88 -11.17
CA VAL A 287 -12.61 -9.29 -10.81
C VAL A 287 -12.66 -7.79 -10.99
N ILE A 288 -12.37 -7.09 -9.93
CA ILE A 288 -12.21 -5.64 -9.93
C ILE A 288 -10.74 -5.34 -9.63
N MET A 289 -10.04 -4.71 -10.55
CA MET A 289 -8.67 -4.24 -10.36
C MET A 289 -8.69 -2.73 -10.19
N ALA A 290 -8.18 -2.23 -9.06
CA ALA A 290 -8.11 -0.81 -8.75
C ALA A 290 -6.72 -0.42 -8.26
N THR A 291 -6.34 0.86 -8.45
CA THR A 291 -5.04 1.40 -8.01
C THR A 291 -5.17 2.53 -6.99
N ALA A 292 -6.39 2.93 -6.66
CA ALA A 292 -6.78 4.06 -5.80
C ALA A 292 -6.29 5.43 -6.32
N LEU A 293 -5.03 5.53 -6.67
CA LEU A 293 -4.37 6.66 -7.33
C LEU A 293 -3.22 6.10 -8.18
N SER A 294 -2.42 6.96 -8.80
CA SER A 294 -1.21 6.54 -9.52
C SER A 294 -0.01 7.42 -9.20
N GLN A 295 1.03 7.30 -9.99
CA GLN A 295 2.21 8.15 -9.89
C GLN A 295 2.55 8.85 -11.22
N GLN A 296 3.34 9.90 -11.09
CA GLN A 296 4.00 10.62 -12.17
C GLN A 296 5.45 10.91 -11.78
N SER A 297 6.27 11.34 -12.73
CA SER A 297 7.63 11.79 -12.45
C SER A 297 7.62 12.94 -11.45
N CYS A 298 8.50 12.87 -10.43
CA CYS A 298 8.71 13.93 -9.45
C CYS A 298 9.86 14.83 -9.89
N LEU A 299 9.54 15.97 -10.46
CA LEU A 299 10.53 16.93 -10.95
C LEU A 299 10.82 18.07 -9.95
N ASP A 300 10.19 17.99 -8.77
CA ASP A 300 10.45 18.94 -7.69
C ASP A 300 11.91 18.83 -7.24
N TYR A 301 12.55 19.97 -6.97
CA TYR A 301 13.94 20.07 -6.49
C TYR A 301 15.02 19.68 -7.52
N GLU A 302 14.70 19.48 -8.80
CA GLU A 302 15.73 19.17 -9.82
C GLU A 302 16.75 20.31 -9.96
N GLU A 303 16.33 21.55 -9.78
CA GLU A 303 17.23 22.74 -9.79
C GLU A 303 18.21 22.76 -8.60
N THR A 304 17.93 22.04 -7.52
CA THR A 304 18.74 22.00 -6.30
C THR A 304 19.43 20.66 -6.08
N GLY A 305 19.60 19.86 -7.13
CA GLY A 305 20.27 18.56 -7.05
C GLY A 305 19.36 17.36 -6.74
N GLY A 306 18.03 17.55 -6.89
CA GLY A 306 17.02 16.52 -6.61
C GLY A 306 16.58 16.49 -5.15
N LYS A 307 15.43 15.91 -4.91
CA LYS A 307 14.88 15.79 -3.56
C LYS A 307 15.61 14.70 -2.76
N ARG A 308 16.47 15.12 -1.84
CA ARG A 308 17.07 14.23 -0.84
C ARG A 308 16.14 14.04 0.35
N ALA A 309 16.26 12.92 1.02
CA ALA A 309 15.59 12.64 2.28
C ALA A 309 16.59 12.05 3.27
N TYR A 310 16.48 12.48 4.51
CA TYR A 310 17.33 12.03 5.61
C TYR A 310 16.46 11.48 6.73
N ARG A 311 16.91 10.37 7.30
CA ARG A 311 16.18 9.66 8.33
C ARG A 311 17.07 9.42 9.53
N PRO A 312 16.53 9.47 10.76
CA PRO A 312 17.28 9.05 11.94
C PRO A 312 17.77 7.60 11.81
N LYS A 313 19.04 7.34 12.19
CA LYS A 313 19.58 5.99 12.28
C LYS A 313 18.88 5.20 13.39
N GLU A 314 18.79 5.86 14.55
CA GLU A 314 18.09 5.37 15.73
C GLU A 314 17.27 6.53 16.31
N PHE A 315 15.96 6.32 16.49
CA PHE A 315 15.07 7.39 17.01
C PHE A 315 15.43 7.78 18.44
N SER A 316 15.79 6.81 19.28
CA SER A 316 16.20 7.04 20.65
C SER A 316 17.41 7.97 20.74
N GLU A 317 18.40 7.83 19.85
CA GLU A 317 19.58 8.69 19.82
C GLU A 317 19.23 10.14 19.44
N LEU A 318 18.38 10.33 18.42
CA LEU A 318 17.90 11.65 18.04
C LEU A 318 17.07 12.30 19.17
N ILE A 319 16.18 11.54 19.79
CA ILE A 319 15.31 12.00 20.88
C ILE A 319 16.16 12.39 22.10
N ASN A 320 17.16 11.59 22.46
CA ASN A 320 18.10 11.88 23.53
C ASN A 320 18.95 13.12 23.20
N PHE A 321 19.45 13.22 21.97
CA PHE A 321 20.21 14.40 21.54
C PHE A 321 19.35 15.66 21.57
N ALA A 322 18.08 15.61 21.19
CA ALA A 322 17.15 16.73 21.33
C ALA A 322 16.84 17.05 22.80
N GLY A 323 17.18 16.17 23.75
CA GLY A 323 16.95 16.36 25.19
C GLY A 323 15.51 16.08 25.61
N ILE A 324 14.80 15.22 24.89
CA ILE A 324 13.46 14.76 25.25
C ILE A 324 13.60 13.60 26.24
N THR A 325 13.13 13.78 27.47
CA THR A 325 13.27 12.83 28.57
C THR A 325 11.94 12.27 29.07
N SER A 326 10.82 12.89 28.69
CA SER A 326 9.48 12.42 29.06
C SER A 326 9.19 11.02 28.50
N PRO A 327 8.46 10.16 29.22
CA PRO A 327 8.02 8.86 28.72
C PRO A 327 7.30 8.99 27.37
N HIS A 328 7.70 8.20 26.38
CA HIS A 328 7.16 8.26 25.04
C HIS A 328 7.23 6.92 24.31
N ARG A 329 6.45 6.81 23.24
CA ARG A 329 6.50 5.70 22.29
C ARG A 329 6.71 6.26 20.88
N VAL A 330 7.67 5.73 20.15
CA VAL A 330 7.91 6.11 18.76
C VAL A 330 7.13 5.17 17.82
N SER A 331 6.47 5.76 16.81
CA SER A 331 5.82 5.02 15.73
C SER A 331 6.39 5.49 14.40
N PRO A 332 7.03 4.61 13.67
CA PRO A 332 7.57 4.91 12.36
C PRO A 332 6.46 5.10 11.30
N VAL A 333 6.80 5.81 10.21
CA VAL A 333 5.96 5.96 9.01
C VAL A 333 6.76 5.48 7.79
N MET A 334 6.14 5.30 6.64
CA MET A 334 6.76 4.69 5.44
C MET A 334 7.96 5.44 4.85
N ALA A 335 8.14 6.73 5.16
CA ALA A 335 9.21 7.56 4.61
C ALA A 335 10.14 8.10 5.72
N GLU A 336 10.64 9.33 5.56
CA GLU A 336 11.53 9.99 6.53
C GLU A 336 10.82 10.45 7.82
N GLN A 337 9.50 10.32 7.87
CA GLN A 337 8.68 10.81 8.98
C GLN A 337 8.58 9.78 10.11
N PHE A 338 8.27 10.27 11.32
CA PHE A 338 7.97 9.45 12.48
C PHE A 338 7.06 10.18 13.47
N TRP A 339 6.40 9.39 14.32
CA TRP A 339 5.59 9.88 15.43
C TRP A 339 6.28 9.65 16.75
N ILE A 340 6.12 10.61 17.66
CA ILE A 340 6.40 10.42 19.08
C ILE A 340 5.07 10.65 19.82
N HIS A 341 4.61 9.64 20.53
CA HIS A 341 3.39 9.69 21.33
C HIS A 341 3.74 9.87 22.81
N PHE A 342 3.07 10.78 23.47
CA PHE A 342 3.22 11.10 24.89
C PHE A 342 1.90 10.82 25.61
N GLU A 343 1.95 10.71 26.93
CA GLU A 343 0.75 10.53 27.76
C GLU A 343 -0.06 11.82 27.89
N ASN A 344 0.57 12.97 27.72
CA ASN A 344 -0.07 14.27 27.89
C ASN A 344 0.41 15.31 26.87
N ASN A 345 -0.37 16.36 26.74
CA ASN A 345 -0.15 17.43 25.78
C ASN A 345 1.03 18.35 26.15
N ALA A 346 1.39 18.47 27.44
CA ALA A 346 2.50 19.31 27.89
C ALA A 346 3.85 18.71 27.45
N ASP A 347 4.03 17.40 27.61
CA ASP A 347 5.23 16.69 27.15
C ASP A 347 5.36 16.73 25.64
N ALA A 348 4.26 16.55 24.90
CA ALA A 348 4.24 16.70 23.44
C ALA A 348 4.65 18.13 22.99
N SER A 349 4.18 19.15 23.70
CA SER A 349 4.55 20.56 23.43
C SER A 349 6.02 20.83 23.72
N ALA A 350 6.55 20.29 24.80
CA ALA A 350 7.98 20.40 25.14
C ALA A 350 8.84 19.68 24.09
N ALA A 351 8.46 18.50 23.68
CA ALA A 351 9.17 17.72 22.67
C ALA A 351 9.16 18.42 21.29
N GLN A 352 8.05 19.01 20.90
CA GLN A 352 7.97 19.83 19.67
C GLN A 352 9.05 20.92 19.68
N LYS A 353 9.09 21.74 20.73
CA LYS A 353 10.06 22.85 20.86
C LYS A 353 11.50 22.33 20.78
N ARG A 354 11.81 21.22 21.42
CA ARG A 354 13.16 20.62 21.41
C ARG A 354 13.58 20.11 20.04
N LEU A 355 12.66 19.53 19.27
CA LEU A 355 12.93 19.10 17.89
C LEU A 355 13.05 20.30 16.94
N GLU A 356 12.25 21.34 17.11
CA GLU A 356 12.33 22.59 16.33
C GLU A 356 13.63 23.36 16.58
N ALA A 357 14.25 23.16 17.74
CA ALA A 357 15.55 23.75 18.09
C ALA A 357 16.75 23.09 17.39
N LEU A 358 16.55 22.00 16.65
CA LEU A 358 17.62 21.34 15.89
C LEU A 358 17.90 22.08 14.59
N GLN A 359 19.15 22.48 14.36
CA GLN A 359 19.57 23.26 13.20
C GLN A 359 20.84 22.73 12.54
N VAL A 360 20.96 22.99 11.25
CA VAL A 360 22.15 22.79 10.42
C VAL A 360 22.46 24.12 9.72
N GLY A 361 23.62 24.70 9.99
CA GLY A 361 24.03 25.95 9.37
C GLY A 361 23.02 27.11 9.57
N GLY A 362 22.35 27.16 10.73
CA GLY A 362 21.32 28.17 11.03
C GLY A 362 19.94 27.89 10.42
N GLN A 363 19.76 26.81 9.67
CA GLN A 363 18.47 26.40 9.14
C GLN A 363 17.86 25.28 10.01
N SER A 364 16.54 25.30 10.18
CA SER A 364 15.84 24.21 10.87
C SER A 364 16.13 22.87 10.20
N ALA A 365 16.56 21.89 10.98
CA ALA A 365 16.79 20.53 10.51
C ALA A 365 15.51 19.68 10.51
N MET A 366 14.52 20.07 11.33
CA MET A 366 13.30 19.30 11.54
C MET A 366 12.05 20.09 11.19
N ARG A 367 11.13 19.46 10.50
CA ARG A 367 9.74 19.90 10.38
C ARG A 367 8.92 19.14 11.40
N VAL A 368 8.24 19.86 12.26
CA VAL A 368 7.49 19.28 13.37
C VAL A 368 6.05 19.78 13.33
N LYS A 369 5.10 18.87 13.54
CA LYS A 369 3.67 19.18 13.73
C LYS A 369 3.17 18.45 14.95
N ARG A 370 2.38 19.13 15.77
CA ARG A 370 1.75 18.54 16.94
C ARG A 370 0.28 18.26 16.68
N ASP A 371 -0.20 17.19 17.28
CA ASP A 371 -1.59 16.80 17.28
C ASP A 371 -1.91 16.13 18.62
N GLU A 372 -2.73 16.80 19.45
CA GLU A 372 -3.01 16.37 20.81
C GLU A 372 -1.72 16.03 21.58
N SER A 373 -1.56 14.79 22.05
CA SER A 373 -0.39 14.29 22.74
C SER A 373 0.68 13.70 21.82
N GLY A 374 0.54 13.85 20.50
CA GLY A 374 1.49 13.33 19.50
C GLY A 374 2.33 14.41 18.84
N VAL A 375 3.56 14.09 18.48
CA VAL A 375 4.48 14.91 17.69
C VAL A 375 4.86 14.18 16.42
N PHE A 376 4.47 14.74 15.27
CA PHE A 376 4.87 14.25 13.96
C PHE A 376 6.09 15.01 13.48
N ALA A 377 7.17 14.32 13.20
CA ALA A 377 8.44 14.92 12.84
C ALA A 377 9.09 14.29 11.61
N ALA A 378 9.87 15.08 10.90
CA ALA A 378 10.71 14.65 9.79
C ALA A 378 11.92 15.56 9.64
N CYS A 379 13.03 15.06 9.16
CA CYS A 379 14.09 15.91 8.66
C CYS A 379 13.57 16.74 7.47
N CYS A 380 13.76 18.05 7.49
CA CYS A 380 13.25 18.94 6.43
C CYS A 380 14.33 19.39 5.42
N LEU A 381 15.56 18.96 5.61
CA LEU A 381 16.64 19.22 4.67
C LEU A 381 16.43 18.37 3.40
N ARG A 382 16.47 19.02 2.22
CA ARG A 382 16.11 18.38 0.93
C ARG A 382 17.25 18.39 -0.08
N HIS A 383 18.35 19.08 0.23
CA HIS A 383 19.57 19.16 -0.57
C HIS A 383 20.63 18.17 -0.07
N GLU A 384 21.69 18.03 -0.82
CA GLU A 384 22.83 17.20 -0.42
C GLU A 384 23.56 17.84 0.76
N ILE A 385 23.75 17.05 1.81
CA ILE A 385 24.44 17.47 3.04
C ILE A 385 25.89 17.01 2.96
N SER A 386 26.83 17.93 3.24
CA SER A 386 28.26 17.61 3.30
C SER A 386 28.55 16.64 4.46
N PRO A 387 29.49 15.69 4.27
CA PRO A 387 29.93 14.79 5.35
C PRO A 387 30.36 15.49 6.65
N ASP A 388 30.91 16.72 6.55
CA ASP A 388 31.40 17.49 7.66
C ASP A 388 30.32 18.35 8.36
N THR A 389 29.07 18.21 7.92
CA THR A 389 27.97 18.99 8.47
C THR A 389 27.66 18.62 9.92
N VAL A 390 27.45 19.63 10.73
CA VAL A 390 27.13 19.49 12.17
C VAL A 390 25.67 19.85 12.44
N LEU A 391 24.99 19.03 13.18
CA LEU A 391 23.66 19.28 13.77
C LEU A 391 23.86 19.95 15.13
N GLN A 392 23.15 21.05 15.39
CA GLN A 392 23.29 21.85 16.61
C GLN A 392 21.92 22.01 17.27
N VAL A 393 21.93 22.16 18.60
CA VAL A 393 20.75 22.57 19.37
C VAL A 393 20.83 24.08 19.61
N VAL A 394 19.84 24.84 19.16
CA VAL A 394 19.77 26.31 19.36
C VAL A 394 19.84 26.65 20.83
N GLU A 395 20.56 27.73 21.17
CA GLU A 395 20.77 28.22 22.54
C GLU A 395 21.45 27.18 23.46
N SER A 396 22.27 26.30 22.89
CA SER A 396 23.04 25.28 23.64
C SER A 396 24.37 25.00 22.93
N ASP A 397 25.38 24.61 23.68
CA ASP A 397 26.68 24.18 23.14
C ASP A 397 26.64 22.74 22.59
N ARG A 398 25.48 22.12 22.54
CA ARG A 398 25.30 20.73 22.07
C ARG A 398 25.35 20.66 20.56
N SER A 399 26.31 19.91 20.06
CA SER A 399 26.47 19.64 18.63
C SER A 399 26.95 18.23 18.39
N ILE A 400 26.65 17.68 17.20
CA ILE A 400 27.05 16.33 16.78
C ILE A 400 27.19 16.30 15.24
N PRO A 401 28.10 15.51 14.65
CA PRO A 401 28.09 15.31 13.21
C PRO A 401 26.70 14.84 12.73
N PHE A 402 26.18 15.50 11.70
CA PHE A 402 24.80 15.21 11.20
C PHE A 402 24.61 13.73 10.86
N PHE A 403 25.62 13.14 10.22
CA PHE A 403 25.57 11.73 9.82
C PHE A 403 25.80 10.73 10.97
N ASP A 404 26.06 11.18 12.17
CA ASP A 404 26.05 10.27 13.35
C ASP A 404 24.60 9.93 13.73
N LEU A 405 23.68 10.88 13.60
CA LEU A 405 22.25 10.69 13.91
C LEU A 405 21.39 10.36 12.69
N PHE A 406 21.77 10.83 11.50
CA PHE A 406 20.98 10.64 10.29
C PHE A 406 21.73 9.82 9.24
N TYR A 407 20.98 9.24 8.31
CA TYR A 407 21.52 8.69 7.07
C TYR A 407 20.73 9.22 5.87
N ALA A 408 21.40 9.35 4.74
CA ALA A 408 20.73 9.66 3.50
C ALA A 408 19.96 8.43 3.01
N MET A 409 18.67 8.58 2.77
CA MET A 409 17.88 7.52 2.15
C MET A 409 18.37 7.30 0.73
N GLU A 410 18.58 6.03 0.34
CA GLU A 410 19.01 5.68 -1.00
C GLU A 410 17.99 6.10 -2.05
N GLY A 411 18.48 6.74 -3.11
CA GLY A 411 17.65 7.21 -4.22
C GLY A 411 16.82 8.45 -3.85
N GLY A 412 17.02 9.57 -4.53
CA GLY A 412 16.11 10.71 -4.44
C GLY A 412 14.71 10.30 -4.87
N LYS A 413 13.68 10.89 -4.26
CA LYS A 413 12.29 10.69 -4.70
C LYS A 413 12.18 11.08 -6.18
N SER A 414 11.79 10.15 -7.03
CA SER A 414 11.66 10.37 -8.48
C SER A 414 10.25 10.11 -9.02
N GLY A 415 9.38 9.52 -8.20
CA GLY A 415 7.95 9.40 -8.46
C GLY A 415 7.13 10.11 -7.39
N MET A 416 6.01 10.72 -7.76
CA MET A 416 5.06 11.37 -6.88
C MET A 416 3.63 11.00 -7.24
N HIS A 417 2.70 11.11 -6.29
CA HIS A 417 1.30 10.73 -6.49
C HIS A 417 0.63 11.58 -7.59
N HIS A 418 -0.24 10.92 -8.34
CA HIS A 418 -1.13 11.50 -9.33
C HIS A 418 -2.57 11.05 -9.05
N PRO A 419 -3.59 11.93 -9.18
CA PRO A 419 -4.97 11.57 -8.80
C PRO A 419 -5.61 10.53 -9.72
N ASP A 420 -5.19 10.44 -10.96
CA ASP A 420 -5.75 9.46 -11.90
C ASP A 420 -5.27 8.05 -11.54
N GLY A 421 -6.20 7.11 -11.50
CA GLY A 421 -5.91 5.70 -11.26
C GLY A 421 -6.54 4.81 -12.32
N ILE A 422 -6.39 3.50 -12.13
CA ILE A 422 -6.93 2.46 -12.99
C ILE A 422 -8.09 1.77 -12.28
N LEU A 423 -9.18 1.52 -13.00
CA LEU A 423 -10.25 0.62 -12.58
C LEU A 423 -10.66 -0.26 -13.75
N TRP A 424 -10.43 -1.56 -13.63
CA TRP A 424 -10.89 -2.55 -14.61
C TRP A 424 -11.83 -3.53 -13.93
N ILE A 425 -12.99 -3.76 -14.56
CA ILE A 425 -14.01 -4.65 -14.03
C ILE A 425 -14.27 -5.77 -15.05
N ARG A 426 -13.78 -6.98 -14.75
CA ARG A 426 -14.14 -8.19 -15.48
C ARG A 426 -15.37 -8.80 -14.83
N HIS A 427 -16.50 -8.68 -15.49
CA HIS A 427 -17.75 -9.32 -15.08
C HIS A 427 -18.16 -10.39 -16.12
N PRO A 428 -18.44 -11.64 -15.72
CA PRO A 428 -18.74 -12.74 -16.67
C PRO A 428 -19.95 -12.50 -17.59
N GLU A 429 -20.89 -11.64 -17.16
CA GLU A 429 -22.15 -11.37 -17.88
C GLU A 429 -22.16 -10.00 -18.59
N ARG A 430 -21.02 -9.30 -18.62
CA ARG A 430 -20.92 -7.97 -19.22
C ARG A 430 -19.85 -7.96 -20.32
N GLU A 431 -20.16 -7.25 -21.39
CA GLU A 431 -19.21 -7.08 -22.50
C GLU A 431 -18.09 -6.10 -22.13
N PRO A 432 -16.85 -6.38 -22.56
CA PRO A 432 -15.75 -5.46 -22.38
C PRO A 432 -16.02 -4.11 -23.06
N ALA A 433 -15.67 -3.02 -22.39
CA ALA A 433 -15.83 -1.66 -22.92
C ALA A 433 -14.73 -0.73 -22.37
N ILE A 434 -14.41 0.32 -23.13
CA ILE A 434 -13.52 1.39 -22.69
C ILE A 434 -14.37 2.64 -22.48
N HIS A 435 -14.39 3.14 -21.26
CA HIS A 435 -15.14 4.34 -20.89
C HIS A 435 -14.22 5.56 -20.93
N SER A 436 -14.68 6.63 -21.57
CA SER A 436 -13.91 7.89 -21.68
C SER A 436 -14.05 8.82 -20.48
N GLU A 437 -15.14 8.68 -19.74
CA GLU A 437 -15.39 9.49 -18.56
C GLU A 437 -14.66 8.92 -17.33
N LYS A 438 -14.06 9.83 -16.53
CA LYS A 438 -13.46 9.43 -15.26
C LYS A 438 -14.54 9.16 -14.22
N VAL A 439 -14.28 8.18 -13.38
CA VAL A 439 -15.16 7.80 -12.28
C VAL A 439 -14.49 8.05 -10.92
N GLY A 440 -15.26 8.49 -9.93
CA GLY A 440 -14.74 8.70 -8.57
C GLY A 440 -14.52 7.38 -7.84
N LEU A 441 -13.52 7.33 -6.96
CA LEU A 441 -13.23 6.14 -6.13
C LEU A 441 -14.43 5.70 -5.28
N ARG A 442 -15.29 6.62 -4.89
CA ARG A 442 -16.52 6.35 -4.12
C ARG A 442 -17.51 5.42 -4.81
N SER A 443 -17.39 5.24 -6.13
CA SER A 443 -18.26 4.34 -6.90
C SER A 443 -17.89 2.86 -6.74
N ILE A 444 -16.66 2.55 -6.29
CA ILE A 444 -16.17 1.16 -6.23
C ILE A 444 -16.93 0.34 -5.19
N ALA A 445 -17.08 0.85 -3.94
CA ALA A 445 -17.81 0.13 -2.90
C ALA A 445 -19.28 -0.14 -3.28
N PRO A 446 -20.07 0.84 -3.73
CA PRO A 446 -21.43 0.59 -4.21
C PRO A 446 -21.51 -0.44 -5.34
N THR A 447 -20.56 -0.41 -6.30
CA THR A 447 -20.51 -1.38 -7.41
C THR A 447 -20.28 -2.81 -6.91
N ILE A 448 -19.38 -2.99 -5.93
CA ILE A 448 -19.13 -4.29 -5.30
C ILE A 448 -20.37 -4.79 -4.57
N LEU A 449 -20.99 -3.93 -3.75
CA LEU A 449 -22.19 -4.30 -2.99
C LEU A 449 -23.34 -4.68 -3.90
N GLU A 450 -23.58 -3.93 -4.99
CA GLU A 450 -24.61 -4.24 -5.98
C GLU A 450 -24.34 -5.58 -6.67
N THR A 451 -23.10 -5.84 -7.08
CA THR A 451 -22.69 -7.13 -7.65
C THR A 451 -23.01 -8.29 -6.70
N LEU A 452 -22.84 -8.08 -5.41
CA LEU A 452 -23.16 -9.06 -4.36
C LEU A 452 -24.64 -9.04 -3.94
N GLY A 453 -25.46 -8.15 -4.50
CA GLY A 453 -26.89 -8.01 -4.15
C GLY A 453 -27.09 -7.51 -2.73
N ILE A 454 -26.17 -6.73 -2.20
CA ILE A 454 -26.22 -6.11 -0.90
C ILE A 454 -26.63 -4.64 -1.07
N GLU A 455 -27.66 -4.21 -0.36
CA GLU A 455 -28.08 -2.83 -0.37
C GLU A 455 -26.99 -1.92 0.22
N LYS A 456 -26.62 -0.85 -0.50
CA LYS A 456 -25.63 0.10 -0.02
C LYS A 456 -26.21 0.93 1.12
N PRO A 457 -25.43 1.20 2.20
CA PRO A 457 -25.85 2.09 3.27
C PRO A 457 -26.11 3.52 2.78
N GLU A 458 -27.00 4.25 3.45
CA GLU A 458 -27.35 5.63 3.10
C GLU A 458 -26.17 6.62 3.09
N TYR A 459 -25.15 6.36 3.91
CA TYR A 459 -23.94 7.19 3.93
C TYR A 459 -23.09 7.07 2.63
N MET A 460 -23.21 5.97 1.88
CA MET A 460 -22.52 5.82 0.59
C MET A 460 -23.24 6.63 -0.49
N LYS A 461 -22.79 7.85 -0.76
CA LYS A 461 -23.40 8.74 -1.77
C LYS A 461 -22.95 8.42 -3.20
N GLY A 462 -21.85 7.66 -3.38
CA GLY A 462 -21.41 7.19 -4.70
C GLY A 462 -22.47 6.32 -5.37
N SER A 463 -22.56 6.40 -6.69
CA SER A 463 -23.41 5.52 -7.49
C SER A 463 -22.63 4.28 -7.92
N SER A 464 -23.32 3.15 -8.04
CA SER A 464 -22.76 1.98 -8.70
C SER A 464 -22.45 2.32 -10.18
N LEU A 465 -21.39 1.73 -10.71
CA LEU A 465 -21.05 1.79 -12.14
C LEU A 465 -21.92 0.85 -12.97
N PHE A 466 -22.66 -0.04 -12.33
CA PHE A 466 -23.63 -0.89 -12.98
C PHE A 466 -25.03 -0.29 -12.82
N PRO A 467 -25.83 -0.21 -13.89
CA PRO A 467 -27.23 0.16 -13.77
C PRO A 467 -27.92 -0.88 -12.90
N PRO A 468 -28.90 -0.45 -12.07
CA PRO A 468 -29.69 -1.39 -11.29
C PRO A 468 -30.28 -2.46 -12.21
N ALA A 469 -30.22 -3.72 -11.77
CA ALA A 469 -30.82 -4.82 -12.52
C ALA A 469 -32.30 -4.48 -12.75
N THR A 470 -32.69 -4.36 -14.01
CA THR A 470 -34.09 -4.19 -14.36
C THR A 470 -34.85 -5.37 -13.77
N PRO A 471 -35.90 -5.12 -12.94
CA PRO A 471 -36.65 -6.22 -12.36
C PRO A 471 -37.10 -7.14 -13.52
N SER A 472 -36.71 -8.41 -13.46
CA SER A 472 -37.18 -9.40 -14.43
C SER A 472 -38.71 -9.42 -14.35
N VAL A 473 -39.38 -8.94 -15.38
CA VAL A 473 -40.85 -9.11 -15.54
C VAL A 473 -41.08 -10.60 -15.41
N PRO A 474 -41.93 -11.05 -14.47
CA PRO A 474 -42.29 -12.46 -14.40
C PRO A 474 -42.83 -12.88 -15.74
N ARG A 475 -42.23 -13.88 -16.40
CA ARG A 475 -42.81 -14.48 -17.58
C ARG A 475 -44.15 -15.06 -17.16
N GLU A 476 -45.27 -14.43 -17.54
CA GLU A 476 -46.60 -15.02 -17.42
C GLU A 476 -46.54 -16.41 -18.08
N ARG A 477 -46.84 -17.42 -17.28
CA ARG A 477 -47.12 -18.75 -17.85
C ARG A 477 -48.32 -18.62 -18.77
N VAL A 478 -48.09 -18.64 -20.04
CA VAL A 478 -49.20 -18.91 -21.02
C VAL A 478 -49.55 -20.37 -20.79
N GLU A 479 -50.67 -20.62 -20.08
CA GLU A 479 -51.33 -21.91 -20.06
C GLU A 479 -51.95 -22.11 -21.47
N VAL A 480 -51.50 -23.16 -22.16
CA VAL A 480 -52.13 -23.71 -23.35
C VAL A 480 -52.91 -24.94 -22.96
#